data_24fb3d1412f5b398003d3c53eca91816
#
_entry.id   24fb3d1412f5b398003d3c53eca91816
#
_cell.length_a   1.000
_cell.length_b   1.000
_cell.length_c   1.000
_cell.angle_alpha   90.00
_cell.angle_beta   90.00
_cell.angle_gamma   90.00
#
_symmetry.space_group_name_H-M   'P 1'
#
loop_
_entity.id
_entity.type
_entity.pdbx_description
1 polymer ?
#
loop_
_entity_poly.entity_id
_entity_poly.type
_entity_poly.pdbx_seq_one_letter_code
_entity_poly.pdbx_strand_id
1 'polypeptide(L)'
;MSDPSRPCDPHPDLVGFEFPLPHLQEALKRKRKVKIVAIGSSSTAGADGILPYPPRLEMLLREVFYGRMIDILNRGIGGQEAPEELSRFESDVIGEAPALVIWQVGTNAVYRKEDYNFDDVTAAMAAGLDWLADLPTDVVMMDLQYTRALVDPPGKLDLSNQMVSLISAVAGDKGINVFKRFALMQRWVRAGVPIEELDDGAEAQLHTSDWATNCVTQALFGAIKLAT
;
A
#
# COMPACT_ATOMS: atom_id res chain seq x y z
N MET A 1 -16.09 15.76 -8.73
CA MET A 1 -16.62 15.01 -7.56
C MET A 1 -16.83 13.59 -8.01
N SER A 2 -16.20 12.61 -7.33
CA SER A 2 -16.40 11.19 -7.63
C SER A 2 -17.88 10.80 -7.40
N ASP A 3 -18.39 9.94 -8.26
CA ASP A 3 -19.74 9.36 -8.05
C ASP A 3 -19.65 8.33 -6.93
N PRO A 4 -20.16 8.61 -5.72
CA PRO A 4 -20.08 7.68 -4.59
C PRO A 4 -20.91 6.41 -4.80
N SER A 5 -21.79 6.37 -5.80
CA SER A 5 -22.61 5.20 -6.14
C SER A 5 -21.92 4.24 -7.11
N ARG A 6 -20.78 4.62 -7.70
CA ARG A 6 -20.04 3.75 -8.62
C ARG A 6 -19.50 2.53 -7.88
N PRO A 7 -19.82 1.30 -8.32
CA PRO A 7 -19.26 0.11 -7.69
C PRO A 7 -17.76 0.01 -7.89
N CYS A 8 -17.05 -0.54 -6.91
CA CYS A 8 -15.64 -0.86 -7.04
C CYS A 8 -15.44 -2.11 -7.91
N ASP A 9 -14.44 -2.06 -8.80
CA ASP A 9 -13.95 -3.24 -9.51
C ASP A 9 -12.56 -3.60 -8.96
N PRO A 10 -12.45 -4.68 -8.16
CA PRO A 10 -11.21 -5.02 -7.46
C PRO A 10 -10.16 -5.69 -8.35
N HIS A 11 -10.48 -6.10 -9.58
CA HIS A 11 -9.56 -6.77 -10.51
C HIS A 11 -8.64 -7.81 -9.84
N PRO A 12 -9.18 -8.91 -9.28
CA PRO A 12 -8.38 -9.91 -8.56
C PRO A 12 -7.34 -10.61 -9.44
N ASP A 13 -7.55 -10.62 -10.76
CA ASP A 13 -6.60 -11.10 -11.76
C ASP A 13 -5.31 -10.26 -11.80
N LEU A 14 -5.38 -9.00 -11.38
CA LEU A 14 -4.27 -8.06 -11.39
C LEU A 14 -3.57 -7.92 -10.03
N VAL A 15 -4.36 -7.90 -8.94
CA VAL A 15 -3.85 -7.60 -7.59
C VAL A 15 -3.73 -8.83 -6.69
N GLY A 16 -4.08 -10.02 -7.19
CA GLY A 16 -3.90 -11.28 -6.47
C GLY A 16 -2.44 -11.49 -6.07
N PHE A 17 -2.22 -11.97 -4.86
CA PHE A 17 -0.87 -12.25 -4.37
C PHE A 17 -0.32 -13.55 -4.98
N GLU A 18 0.98 -13.54 -5.30
CA GLU A 18 1.68 -14.68 -5.87
C GLU A 18 2.11 -15.68 -4.79
N PHE A 19 2.33 -15.18 -3.56
CA PHE A 19 2.78 -15.96 -2.42
C PHE A 19 1.72 -15.96 -1.32
N PRO A 20 1.56 -17.08 -0.57
CA PRO A 20 0.67 -17.12 0.59
C PRO A 20 1.17 -16.20 1.71
N LEU A 21 0.31 -15.94 2.70
CA LEU A 21 0.62 -15.20 3.91
C LEU A 21 0.58 -16.14 5.14
N PRO A 22 1.59 -17.02 5.30
CA PRO A 22 1.55 -18.10 6.28
C PRO A 22 1.56 -17.61 7.73
N HIS A 23 2.28 -16.53 8.05
CA HIS A 23 2.34 -15.97 9.40
C HIS A 23 1.01 -15.33 9.81
N LEU A 24 0.37 -14.59 8.88
CA LEU A 24 -0.96 -14.05 9.09
C LEU A 24 -2.00 -15.18 9.22
N GLN A 25 -1.95 -16.18 8.33
CA GLN A 25 -2.83 -17.34 8.39
C GLN A 25 -2.72 -18.08 9.73
N GLU A 26 -1.49 -18.31 10.19
CA GLU A 26 -1.23 -18.97 11.47
C GLU A 26 -1.73 -18.11 12.65
N ALA A 27 -1.49 -16.80 12.62
CA ALA A 27 -1.99 -15.89 13.65
C ALA A 27 -3.53 -15.87 13.69
N LEU A 28 -4.19 -15.84 12.54
CA LEU A 28 -5.66 -15.90 12.45
C LEU A 28 -6.22 -17.23 12.97
N LYS A 29 -5.49 -18.35 12.82
CA LYS A 29 -5.92 -19.64 13.35
C LYS A 29 -5.74 -19.74 14.88
N ARG A 30 -4.62 -19.28 15.40
CA ARG A 30 -4.21 -19.59 16.78
C ARG A 30 -4.33 -18.45 17.77
N LYS A 31 -4.25 -17.18 17.33
CA LYS A 31 -4.23 -16.03 18.23
C LYS A 31 -5.59 -15.36 18.29
N ARG A 32 -6.00 -14.94 19.48
CA ARG A 32 -7.18 -14.07 19.63
C ARG A 32 -6.90 -12.66 19.12
N LYS A 33 -5.71 -12.13 19.40
CA LYS A 33 -5.25 -10.81 18.97
C LYS A 33 -4.25 -10.94 17.83
N VAL A 34 -4.52 -10.30 16.70
CA VAL A 34 -3.68 -10.28 15.51
C VAL A 34 -3.33 -8.83 15.21
N LYS A 35 -2.04 -8.51 15.21
CA LYS A 35 -1.57 -7.18 14.80
C LYS A 35 -1.10 -7.19 13.35
N ILE A 36 -1.46 -6.14 12.63
CA ILE A 36 -0.97 -5.79 11.31
C ILE A 36 -0.37 -4.39 11.41
N VAL A 37 0.78 -4.15 10.84
CA VAL A 37 1.36 -2.81 10.74
C VAL A 37 1.22 -2.31 9.31
N ALA A 38 0.66 -1.11 9.17
CA ALA A 38 0.64 -0.36 7.91
C ALA A 38 1.63 0.81 8.04
N ILE A 39 2.77 0.72 7.37
CA ILE A 39 3.80 1.76 7.34
C ILE A 39 3.88 2.39 5.95
N GLY A 40 4.17 3.68 5.89
CA GLY A 40 4.22 4.43 4.64
C GLY A 40 4.10 5.94 4.86
N SER A 41 3.76 6.64 3.80
CA SER A 41 3.64 8.10 3.76
C SER A 41 2.22 8.61 4.08
N SER A 42 1.85 9.78 3.51
CA SER A 42 0.52 10.39 3.66
C SER A 42 -0.63 9.51 3.15
N SER A 43 -0.41 8.69 2.13
CA SER A 43 -1.41 7.74 1.65
C SER A 43 -1.78 6.69 2.71
N THR A 44 -0.86 6.38 3.62
CA THR A 44 -1.08 5.48 4.76
C THR A 44 -1.59 6.26 5.97
N ALA A 45 -1.00 7.42 6.26
CA ALA A 45 -1.39 8.26 7.40
C ALA A 45 -2.84 8.76 7.33
N GLY A 46 -3.26 9.11 6.14
CA GLY A 46 -4.47 9.89 5.85
C GLY A 46 -4.13 11.34 5.56
N ALA A 47 -4.87 11.95 4.63
CA ALA A 47 -4.73 13.33 4.22
C ALA A 47 -6.09 13.91 3.85
N ASP A 48 -6.21 15.23 3.92
CA ASP A 48 -7.33 16.01 3.38
C ASP A 48 -8.72 15.57 3.89
N GLY A 49 -8.79 15.02 5.11
CA GLY A 49 -10.04 14.60 5.74
C GLY A 49 -10.59 13.27 5.22
N ILE A 50 -9.87 12.59 4.32
CA ILE A 50 -10.25 11.27 3.82
C ILE A 50 -9.72 10.19 4.77
N LEU A 51 -10.62 9.30 5.20
CA LEU A 51 -10.25 8.16 6.02
C LEU A 51 -9.32 7.22 5.21
N PRO A 52 -8.06 6.98 5.67
CA PRO A 52 -7.11 6.18 4.92
C PRO A 52 -7.47 4.69 4.91
N TYR A 53 -6.73 3.90 4.09
CA TYR A 53 -7.01 2.48 3.94
C TYR A 53 -6.85 1.63 5.21
N PRO A 54 -5.93 1.89 6.17
CA PRO A 54 -5.70 0.97 7.28
C PRO A 54 -6.93 0.75 8.16
N PRO A 55 -7.65 1.79 8.67
CA PRO A 55 -8.85 1.57 9.46
C PRO A 55 -10.01 0.96 8.65
N ARG A 56 -10.13 1.25 7.35
CA ARG A 56 -11.14 0.61 6.48
C ARG A 56 -10.86 -0.89 6.33
N LEU A 57 -9.59 -1.25 6.10
CA LEU A 57 -9.15 -2.64 5.99
C LEU A 57 -9.37 -3.41 7.30
N GLU A 58 -9.10 -2.78 8.45
CA GLU A 58 -9.36 -3.36 9.76
C GLU A 58 -10.83 -3.75 9.92
N MET A 59 -11.75 -2.86 9.54
CA MET A 59 -13.19 -3.13 9.61
C MET A 59 -13.56 -4.35 8.74
N LEU A 60 -13.10 -4.39 7.48
CA LEU A 60 -13.39 -5.51 6.57
C LEU A 60 -12.83 -6.84 7.07
N LEU A 61 -11.60 -6.83 7.61
CA LEU A 61 -10.99 -8.05 8.16
C LEU A 61 -11.73 -8.53 9.42
N ARG A 62 -12.16 -7.61 10.30
CA ARG A 62 -12.94 -7.97 11.50
C ARG A 62 -14.31 -8.57 11.15
N GLU A 63 -14.94 -8.13 10.07
CA GLU A 63 -16.22 -8.69 9.61
C GLU A 63 -16.06 -10.16 9.17
N VAL A 64 -14.99 -10.49 8.46
CA VAL A 64 -14.76 -11.86 7.94
C VAL A 64 -14.16 -12.77 9.00
N PHE A 65 -13.19 -12.28 9.76
CA PHE A 65 -12.53 -13.05 10.82
C PHE A 65 -13.11 -12.72 12.19
N TYR A 66 -14.44 -12.72 12.30
CA TYR A 66 -15.12 -12.43 13.55
C TYR A 66 -14.67 -13.39 14.65
N GLY A 67 -14.56 -12.89 15.89
CA GLY A 67 -13.95 -13.64 16.99
C GLY A 67 -12.43 -13.49 17.10
N ARG A 68 -11.80 -12.78 16.15
CA ARG A 68 -10.43 -12.30 16.25
C ARG A 68 -10.42 -10.79 16.52
N MET A 69 -9.56 -10.36 17.42
CA MET A 69 -9.25 -8.95 17.63
C MET A 69 -8.12 -8.60 16.65
N ILE A 70 -8.48 -8.03 15.50
CA ILE A 70 -7.52 -7.59 14.49
C ILE A 70 -7.29 -6.09 14.72
N ASP A 71 -6.05 -5.71 14.95
CA ASP A 71 -5.62 -4.32 15.10
C ASP A 71 -4.69 -3.97 13.96
N ILE A 72 -5.04 -2.98 13.14
CA ILE A 72 -4.14 -2.43 12.13
C ILE A 72 -3.52 -1.14 12.66
N LEU A 73 -2.25 -1.22 13.02
CA LEU A 73 -1.48 -0.08 13.51
C LEU A 73 -1.07 0.79 12.33
N ASN A 74 -1.69 1.96 12.20
CA ASN A 74 -1.32 2.93 11.19
C ASN A 74 -0.04 3.67 11.64
N ARG A 75 1.05 3.42 10.92
CA ARG A 75 2.38 4.03 11.09
C ARG A 75 2.76 4.90 9.89
N GLY A 76 1.76 5.50 9.21
CA GLY A 76 1.99 6.46 8.14
C GLY A 76 2.49 7.80 8.69
N ILE A 77 3.47 8.41 8.02
CA ILE A 77 3.92 9.78 8.27
C ILE A 77 4.00 10.52 6.94
N GLY A 78 3.24 11.62 6.82
CA GLY A 78 3.17 12.40 5.59
C GLY A 78 4.54 12.86 5.09
N GLY A 79 4.78 12.73 3.78
CA GLY A 79 6.00 13.17 3.12
C GLY A 79 7.20 12.23 3.23
N GLN A 80 7.13 11.13 3.99
CA GLN A 80 8.22 10.15 4.07
C GLN A 80 8.28 9.25 2.84
N GLU A 81 9.46 8.67 2.65
CA GLU A 81 9.76 7.63 1.65
C GLU A 81 10.59 6.53 2.31
N ALA A 82 10.91 5.46 1.58
CA ALA A 82 11.56 4.27 2.13
C ALA A 82 12.78 4.52 3.04
N PRO A 83 13.71 5.46 2.78
CA PRO A 83 14.82 5.75 3.71
C PRO A 83 14.37 6.24 5.08
N GLU A 84 13.43 7.20 5.14
CA GLU A 84 12.91 7.72 6.41
C GLU A 84 12.04 6.66 7.12
N GLU A 85 11.26 5.89 6.37
CA GLU A 85 10.43 4.82 6.91
C GLU A 85 11.29 3.70 7.52
N LEU A 86 12.37 3.32 6.84
CA LEU A 86 13.35 2.34 7.33
C LEU A 86 13.97 2.78 8.66
N SER A 87 14.27 4.07 8.83
CA SER A 87 14.90 4.59 10.06
C SER A 87 14.06 4.35 11.33
N ARG A 88 12.77 4.08 11.18
CA ARG A 88 11.83 3.84 12.30
C ARG A 88 11.26 2.41 12.32
N PHE A 89 11.79 1.48 11.51
CA PHE A 89 11.33 0.09 11.48
C PHE A 89 11.42 -0.60 12.84
N GLU A 90 12.49 -0.35 13.60
CA GLU A 90 12.66 -0.97 14.91
C GLU A 90 11.50 -0.64 15.86
N SER A 91 11.14 0.65 15.98
CA SER A 91 10.07 1.10 16.88
C SER A 91 8.67 0.82 16.34
N ASP A 92 8.45 1.10 15.05
CA ASP A 92 7.10 1.16 14.48
C ASP A 92 6.63 -0.17 13.89
N VAL A 93 7.57 -1.07 13.58
CA VAL A 93 7.29 -2.37 12.95
C VAL A 93 7.77 -3.52 13.82
N ILE A 94 9.09 -3.65 14.06
CA ILE A 94 9.68 -4.81 14.71
C ILE A 94 9.21 -4.91 16.17
N GLY A 95 9.22 -3.80 16.90
CA GLY A 95 8.75 -3.73 18.29
C GLY A 95 7.27 -4.09 18.47
N GLU A 96 6.47 -3.98 17.42
CA GLU A 96 5.05 -4.36 17.46
C GLU A 96 4.83 -5.87 17.25
N ALA A 97 5.81 -6.60 16.70
CA ALA A 97 5.73 -8.02 16.38
C ALA A 97 4.45 -8.38 15.59
N PRO A 98 4.18 -7.74 14.44
CA PRO A 98 2.97 -7.97 13.66
C PRO A 98 3.00 -9.32 12.94
N ALA A 99 1.83 -9.84 12.59
CA ALA A 99 1.71 -11.00 11.72
C ALA A 99 1.81 -10.64 10.23
N LEU A 100 1.55 -9.36 9.89
CA LEU A 100 1.65 -8.82 8.54
C LEU A 100 2.14 -7.38 8.60
N VAL A 101 3.05 -7.02 7.71
CA VAL A 101 3.47 -5.65 7.41
C VAL A 101 2.96 -5.27 6.03
N ILE A 102 2.25 -4.14 5.92
CA ILE A 102 1.91 -3.51 4.65
C ILE A 102 2.78 -2.27 4.53
N TRP A 103 3.71 -2.28 3.58
CA TRP A 103 4.69 -1.21 3.39
C TRP A 103 4.44 -0.44 2.10
N GLN A 104 3.91 0.79 2.21
CA GLN A 104 3.62 1.65 1.06
C GLN A 104 4.81 2.55 0.76
N VAL A 105 5.33 2.48 -0.48
CA VAL A 105 6.55 3.15 -0.92
C VAL A 105 6.44 3.73 -2.33
N GLY A 106 7.40 4.57 -2.71
CA GLY A 106 7.66 5.04 -4.06
C GLY A 106 6.93 6.32 -4.46
N THR A 107 5.89 6.71 -3.75
CA THR A 107 5.08 7.88 -4.10
C THR A 107 5.86 9.19 -4.04
N ASN A 108 6.53 9.46 -2.90
CA ASN A 108 7.26 10.71 -2.72
C ASN A 108 8.55 10.74 -3.52
N ALA A 109 9.18 9.59 -3.78
CA ALA A 109 10.34 9.49 -4.65
C ALA A 109 10.03 9.97 -6.09
N VAL A 110 8.82 9.74 -6.59
CA VAL A 110 8.37 10.26 -7.87
C VAL A 110 7.86 11.69 -7.75
N TYR A 111 6.98 11.97 -6.79
CA TYR A 111 6.35 13.29 -6.63
C TYR A 111 7.37 14.39 -6.39
N ARG A 112 8.35 14.15 -5.51
CA ARG A 112 9.48 15.06 -5.17
C ARG A 112 10.80 14.49 -5.67
N LYS A 113 10.89 14.22 -6.99
CA LYS A 113 12.05 13.57 -7.62
C LYS A 113 13.39 14.26 -7.32
N GLU A 114 13.36 15.54 -7.08
CA GLU A 114 14.54 16.36 -6.75
C GLU A 114 15.10 16.06 -5.35
N ASP A 115 14.24 15.57 -4.44
CA ASP A 115 14.62 15.27 -3.05
C ASP A 115 15.13 13.82 -2.89
N TYR A 116 14.84 12.93 -3.86
CA TYR A 116 15.09 11.50 -3.74
C TYR A 116 15.90 10.94 -4.92
N ASN A 117 16.91 10.13 -4.59
CA ASN A 117 17.58 9.26 -5.54
C ASN A 117 16.89 7.89 -5.54
N PHE A 118 16.56 7.36 -6.72
CA PHE A 118 15.90 6.05 -6.84
C PHE A 118 16.77 4.88 -6.37
N ASP A 119 18.10 4.98 -6.52
CA ASP A 119 19.02 3.95 -6.02
C ASP A 119 19.01 3.90 -4.48
N ASP A 120 18.99 5.06 -3.80
CA ASP A 120 18.92 5.12 -2.33
C ASP A 120 17.57 4.59 -1.82
N VAL A 121 16.47 4.94 -2.51
CA VAL A 121 15.13 4.43 -2.19
C VAL A 121 15.08 2.91 -2.37
N THR A 122 15.65 2.40 -3.47
CA THR A 122 15.72 0.96 -3.77
C THR A 122 16.57 0.22 -2.74
N ALA A 123 17.72 0.77 -2.37
CA ALA A 123 18.59 0.21 -1.34
C ALA A 123 17.89 0.16 0.04
N ALA A 124 17.14 1.22 0.39
CA ALA A 124 16.37 1.25 1.63
C ALA A 124 15.25 0.20 1.64
N MET A 125 14.53 0.01 0.51
CA MET A 125 13.55 -1.06 0.39
C MET A 125 14.19 -2.44 0.58
N ALA A 126 15.30 -2.73 -0.11
CA ALA A 126 16.00 -4.00 0.01
C ALA A 126 16.45 -4.27 1.46
N ALA A 127 17.07 -3.27 2.11
CA ALA A 127 17.50 -3.37 3.50
C ALA A 127 16.32 -3.61 4.47
N GLY A 128 15.20 -2.90 4.27
CA GLY A 128 14.01 -3.08 5.11
C GLY A 128 13.41 -4.48 4.97
N LEU A 129 13.37 -5.04 3.76
CA LEU A 129 12.93 -6.42 3.55
C LEU A 129 13.90 -7.43 4.18
N ASP A 130 15.22 -7.17 4.13
CA ASP A 130 16.21 -8.00 4.82
C ASP A 130 16.03 -7.99 6.34
N TRP A 131 15.70 -6.84 6.94
CA TRP A 131 15.42 -6.76 8.38
C TRP A 131 14.19 -7.57 8.80
N LEU A 132 13.21 -7.74 7.90
CA LEU A 132 11.97 -8.47 8.18
C LEU A 132 12.07 -9.96 7.83
N ALA A 133 13.06 -10.39 7.04
CA ALA A 133 13.14 -11.73 6.48
C ALA A 133 13.20 -12.86 7.54
N ASP A 134 13.87 -12.60 8.66
CA ASP A 134 14.04 -13.60 9.74
C ASP A 134 12.94 -13.49 10.82
N LEU A 135 11.96 -12.62 10.63
CA LEU A 135 10.89 -12.41 11.60
C LEU A 135 9.65 -13.24 11.24
N PRO A 136 8.85 -13.65 12.24
CA PRO A 136 7.60 -14.38 12.00
C PRO A 136 6.48 -13.43 11.55
N THR A 137 6.71 -12.73 10.44
CA THR A 137 5.79 -11.76 9.83
C THR A 137 5.75 -11.94 8.32
N ASP A 138 4.58 -11.77 7.72
CA ASP A 138 4.48 -11.63 6.28
C ASP A 138 4.67 -10.16 5.87
N VAL A 139 5.11 -9.93 4.64
CA VAL A 139 5.26 -8.58 4.09
C VAL A 139 4.50 -8.47 2.78
N VAL A 140 3.79 -7.36 2.62
CA VAL A 140 3.18 -6.92 1.37
C VAL A 140 3.67 -5.51 1.09
N MET A 141 4.39 -5.30 0.01
CA MET A 141 4.68 -3.96 -0.48
C MET A 141 3.46 -3.40 -1.20
N MET A 142 3.18 -2.11 -1.04
CA MET A 142 2.17 -1.40 -1.80
C MET A 142 2.86 -0.34 -2.65
N ASP A 143 2.70 -0.42 -3.96
CA ASP A 143 3.28 0.55 -4.89
C ASP A 143 2.49 1.88 -4.94
N LEU A 144 2.83 2.76 -5.87
CA LEU A 144 2.27 4.10 -6.00
C LEU A 144 0.76 4.10 -6.30
N GLN A 145 0.09 5.20 -6.01
CA GLN A 145 -1.22 5.51 -6.59
C GLN A 145 -1.08 6.05 -8.02
N TYR A 146 -2.13 5.88 -8.83
CA TYR A 146 -2.24 6.45 -10.17
C TYR A 146 -3.11 7.69 -10.11
N THR A 147 -2.51 8.85 -9.81
CA THR A 147 -3.18 10.16 -9.67
C THR A 147 -2.53 11.19 -10.58
N ARG A 148 -3.23 12.28 -10.88
CA ARG A 148 -2.74 13.29 -11.83
C ARG A 148 -1.34 13.80 -11.50
N ALA A 149 -1.02 14.04 -10.23
CA ALA A 149 0.31 14.48 -9.81
C ALA A 149 1.46 13.54 -10.24
N LEU A 150 1.17 12.26 -10.41
CA LEU A 150 2.16 11.22 -10.74
C LEU A 150 2.18 10.82 -12.22
N VAL A 151 1.21 11.31 -13.02
CA VAL A 151 1.10 10.86 -14.42
C VAL A 151 0.97 11.98 -15.44
N ASP A 152 0.33 13.11 -15.10
CA ASP A 152 0.06 14.19 -16.05
C ASP A 152 1.28 15.10 -16.32
N PRO A 153 2.11 15.51 -15.33
CA PRO A 153 3.24 16.37 -15.62
C PRO A 153 4.26 15.66 -16.53
N PRO A 154 4.90 16.38 -17.46
CA PRO A 154 5.86 15.79 -18.40
C PRO A 154 6.93 14.93 -17.69
N GLY A 155 7.10 13.69 -18.15
CA GLY A 155 8.06 12.74 -17.61
C GLY A 155 7.64 12.02 -16.31
N LYS A 156 6.58 12.46 -15.63
CA LYS A 156 6.14 11.82 -14.36
C LYS A 156 5.64 10.39 -14.57
N LEU A 157 4.91 10.13 -15.65
CA LEU A 157 4.46 8.77 -15.95
C LEU A 157 5.62 7.80 -16.15
N ASP A 158 6.70 8.22 -16.83
CA ASP A 158 7.88 7.39 -17.03
C ASP A 158 8.61 7.12 -15.71
N LEU A 159 8.76 8.14 -14.86
CA LEU A 159 9.32 7.98 -13.52
C LEU A 159 8.46 7.07 -12.64
N SER A 160 7.14 7.18 -12.74
CA SER A 160 6.21 6.30 -12.01
C SER A 160 6.36 4.85 -12.46
N ASN A 161 6.39 4.61 -13.77
CA ASN A 161 6.61 3.26 -14.33
C ASN A 161 7.98 2.69 -13.91
N GLN A 162 9.03 3.52 -13.91
CA GLN A 162 10.36 3.12 -13.42
C GLN A 162 10.31 2.70 -11.95
N MET A 163 9.70 3.51 -11.08
CA MET A 163 9.60 3.21 -9.65
C MET A 163 8.77 1.95 -9.39
N VAL A 164 7.63 1.76 -10.07
CA VAL A 164 6.82 0.53 -9.99
C VAL A 164 7.66 -0.70 -10.38
N SER A 165 8.50 -0.57 -11.42
CA SER A 165 9.38 -1.65 -11.84
C SER A 165 10.46 -1.96 -10.81
N LEU A 166 11.06 -0.94 -10.18
CA LEU A 166 12.05 -1.10 -9.11
C LEU A 166 11.44 -1.77 -7.87
N ILE A 167 10.26 -1.34 -7.42
CA ILE A 167 9.53 -1.97 -6.31
C ILE A 167 9.27 -3.45 -6.62
N SER A 168 8.77 -3.74 -7.82
CA SER A 168 8.48 -5.11 -8.25
C SER A 168 9.73 -5.98 -8.30
N ALA A 169 10.87 -5.45 -8.77
CA ALA A 169 12.14 -6.15 -8.82
C ALA A 169 12.66 -6.49 -7.41
N VAL A 170 12.71 -5.49 -6.51
CA VAL A 170 13.17 -5.70 -5.12
C VAL A 170 12.29 -6.71 -4.39
N ALA A 171 10.97 -6.62 -4.54
CA ALA A 171 10.04 -7.55 -3.93
C ALA A 171 10.18 -8.97 -4.52
N GLY A 172 10.29 -9.08 -5.85
CA GLY A 172 10.45 -10.35 -6.56
C GLY A 172 11.72 -11.10 -6.16
N ASP A 173 12.84 -10.41 -6.04
CA ASP A 173 14.13 -10.98 -5.58
C ASP A 173 14.04 -11.58 -4.17
N LYS A 174 13.09 -11.14 -3.36
CA LYS A 174 12.87 -11.57 -1.98
C LYS A 174 11.65 -12.50 -1.81
N GLY A 175 10.91 -12.79 -2.88
CA GLY A 175 9.67 -13.57 -2.79
C GLY A 175 8.55 -12.86 -2.01
N ILE A 176 8.49 -11.53 -2.10
CA ILE A 176 7.53 -10.67 -1.38
C ILE A 176 6.41 -10.23 -2.33
N ASN A 177 5.18 -10.26 -1.84
CA ASN A 177 4.02 -9.80 -2.59
C ASN A 177 4.05 -8.28 -2.79
N VAL A 178 3.66 -7.84 -3.99
CA VAL A 178 3.36 -6.43 -4.28
C VAL A 178 1.86 -6.28 -4.53
N PHE A 179 1.21 -5.45 -3.74
CA PHE A 179 -0.12 -4.95 -4.07
C PHE A 179 0.01 -3.88 -5.16
N LYS A 180 -0.32 -4.25 -6.40
CA LYS A 180 -0.11 -3.46 -7.63
C LYS A 180 -1.17 -2.35 -7.75
N ARG A 181 -1.16 -1.40 -6.79
CA ARG A 181 -2.14 -0.30 -6.69
C ARG A 181 -2.11 0.60 -7.94
N PHE A 182 -0.91 0.93 -8.44
CA PHE A 182 -0.74 1.75 -9.65
C PHE A 182 -1.44 1.12 -10.85
N ALA A 183 -1.18 -0.15 -11.10
CA ALA A 183 -1.78 -0.87 -12.22
C ALA A 183 -3.30 -1.03 -12.05
N LEU A 184 -3.80 -1.25 -10.84
CA LEU A 184 -5.23 -1.32 -10.53
C LEU A 184 -5.94 -0.01 -10.88
N MET A 185 -5.44 1.11 -10.39
CA MET A 185 -6.04 2.43 -10.64
C MET A 185 -5.92 2.81 -12.13
N GLN A 186 -4.79 2.50 -12.79
CA GLN A 186 -4.64 2.67 -14.24
C GLN A 186 -5.67 1.85 -15.03
N ARG A 187 -6.00 0.63 -14.57
CA ARG A 187 -7.02 -0.22 -15.19
C ARG A 187 -8.40 0.44 -15.10
N TRP A 188 -8.74 1.08 -13.98
CA TRP A 188 -10.01 1.82 -13.85
C TRP A 188 -10.11 2.96 -14.84
N VAL A 189 -9.02 3.73 -15.03
CA VAL A 189 -9.00 4.82 -16.04
C VAL A 189 -9.19 4.24 -17.45
N ARG A 190 -8.51 3.16 -17.79
CA ARG A 190 -8.69 2.47 -19.08
C ARG A 190 -10.10 1.90 -19.27
N ALA A 191 -10.79 1.58 -18.20
CA ALA A 191 -12.18 1.14 -18.20
C ALA A 191 -13.19 2.31 -18.24
N GLY A 192 -12.72 3.56 -18.30
CA GLY A 192 -13.55 4.75 -18.45
C GLY A 192 -13.83 5.54 -17.18
N VAL A 193 -13.15 5.25 -16.06
CA VAL A 193 -13.19 6.12 -14.87
C VAL A 193 -12.36 7.36 -15.16
N PRO A 194 -12.94 8.59 -15.07
CA PRO A 194 -12.15 9.80 -15.22
C PRO A 194 -11.02 9.89 -14.19
N ILE A 195 -9.82 10.27 -14.63
CA ILE A 195 -8.65 10.33 -13.73
C ILE A 195 -8.86 11.34 -12.59
N GLU A 196 -9.63 12.39 -12.83
CA GLU A 196 -10.01 13.42 -11.85
C GLU A 196 -10.85 12.85 -10.69
N GLU A 197 -11.43 11.68 -10.87
CA GLU A 197 -12.18 11.00 -9.81
C GLU A 197 -11.28 10.13 -8.92
N LEU A 198 -10.03 9.90 -9.33
CA LEU A 198 -9.07 9.10 -8.57
C LEU A 198 -8.35 9.90 -7.49
N ASP A 199 -8.15 11.20 -7.69
CA ASP A 199 -7.55 12.07 -6.68
C ASP A 199 -8.60 12.86 -5.89
N ASP A 200 -8.15 13.44 -4.78
CA ASP A 200 -8.98 14.18 -3.81
C ASP A 200 -9.50 15.54 -4.31
N GLY A 201 -9.04 15.96 -5.50
CA GLY A 201 -9.35 17.28 -6.08
C GLY A 201 -8.63 18.46 -5.41
N ALA A 202 -7.71 18.20 -4.46
CA ALA A 202 -6.86 19.24 -3.89
C ALA A 202 -5.87 19.78 -4.94
N GLU A 203 -5.26 20.92 -4.66
CA GLU A 203 -4.30 21.56 -5.59
C GLU A 203 -3.15 20.64 -5.98
N ALA A 204 -2.66 19.84 -5.03
CA ALA A 204 -1.57 18.90 -5.26
C ALA A 204 -1.95 17.73 -6.16
N GLN A 205 -3.24 17.35 -6.25
CA GLN A 205 -3.76 16.23 -7.05
C GLN A 205 -3.02 14.90 -6.78
N LEU A 206 -2.50 14.74 -5.56
CA LEU A 206 -1.62 13.65 -5.18
C LEU A 206 -2.35 12.54 -4.45
N HIS A 207 -3.18 12.88 -3.46
CA HIS A 207 -3.86 11.88 -2.63
C HIS A 207 -5.09 11.30 -3.34
N THR A 208 -5.44 10.08 -2.97
CA THR A 208 -6.60 9.40 -3.55
C THR A 208 -7.91 9.96 -2.99
N SER A 209 -8.93 10.05 -3.85
CA SER A 209 -10.30 10.37 -3.43
C SER A 209 -10.86 9.35 -2.44
N ASP A 210 -11.95 9.68 -1.78
CA ASP A 210 -12.62 8.76 -0.86
C ASP A 210 -13.09 7.48 -1.57
N TRP A 211 -13.66 7.61 -2.78
CA TRP A 211 -14.05 6.48 -3.62
C TRP A 211 -12.84 5.60 -3.99
N ALA A 212 -11.76 6.20 -4.50
CA ALA A 212 -10.57 5.44 -4.90
C ALA A 212 -9.91 4.75 -3.70
N THR A 213 -9.83 5.43 -2.54
CA THR A 213 -9.32 4.84 -1.30
C THR A 213 -10.16 3.65 -0.86
N ASN A 214 -11.50 3.76 -0.93
CA ASN A 214 -12.40 2.66 -0.61
C ASN A 214 -12.20 1.46 -1.56
N CYS A 215 -12.11 1.71 -2.87
CA CYS A 215 -11.94 0.65 -3.87
C CYS A 215 -10.57 -0.04 -3.78
N VAL A 216 -9.49 0.72 -3.53
CA VAL A 216 -8.16 0.19 -3.23
C VAL A 216 -8.20 -0.71 -1.99
N THR A 217 -8.91 -0.27 -0.94
CA THR A 217 -9.06 -1.05 0.30
C THR A 217 -9.79 -2.38 0.06
N GLN A 218 -10.88 -2.36 -0.71
CA GLN A 218 -11.63 -3.58 -1.05
C GLN A 218 -10.78 -4.57 -1.87
N ALA A 219 -9.98 -4.06 -2.82
CA ALA A 219 -9.09 -4.88 -3.62
C ALA A 219 -7.97 -5.50 -2.76
N LEU A 220 -7.34 -4.71 -1.88
CA LEU A 220 -6.32 -5.20 -0.93
C LEU A 220 -6.90 -6.24 0.04
N PHE A 221 -8.09 -5.98 0.57
CA PHE A 221 -8.81 -6.94 1.41
C PHE A 221 -9.04 -8.27 0.68
N GLY A 222 -9.49 -8.22 -0.58
CA GLY A 222 -9.70 -9.40 -1.42
C GLY A 222 -8.42 -10.21 -1.61
N ALA A 223 -7.29 -9.52 -1.91
CA ALA A 223 -5.99 -10.15 -2.08
C ALA A 223 -5.50 -10.83 -0.78
N ILE A 224 -5.59 -10.14 0.37
CA ILE A 224 -5.22 -10.70 1.67
C ILE A 224 -6.09 -11.92 2.01
N LYS A 225 -7.41 -11.80 1.84
CA LYS A 225 -8.36 -12.89 2.14
C LYS A 225 -8.10 -14.15 1.32
N LEU A 226 -7.69 -14.01 0.06
CA LEU A 226 -7.40 -15.15 -0.81
C LEU A 226 -6.06 -15.83 -0.48
N ALA A 227 -5.12 -15.10 0.14
CA ALA A 227 -3.79 -15.58 0.51
C ALA A 227 -3.72 -16.16 1.93
N THR A 228 -4.82 -16.09 2.71
CA THR A 228 -4.94 -16.61 4.09
C THR A 228 -5.95 -17.73 4.19
#